data_3c23960167a43ab9cd73e327826502a1
#
_entry.id   3c23960167a43ab9cd73e327826502a1
#
_cell.length_a   1.000
_cell.length_b   1.000
_cell.length_c   1.000
_cell.angle_alpha   90.00
_cell.angle_beta   90.00
_cell.angle_gamma   90.00
#
_symmetry.space_group_name_H-M   'P 1'
#
loop_
_entity.id
_entity.type
_entity.pdbx_description
1 polymer ?
#
loop_
_entity_poly.entity_id
_entity_poly.type
_entity_poly.pdbx_seq_one_letter_code
_entity_poly.pdbx_strand_id
1 'polypeptide(L)'
;KVSDYLKLNVYAVQMTTYFEKELIERIKFLHQEYIGLLGKSAKREINVNLIISPEISDYLNDTAFFSTNLDTTIGVYFGGLNLAFVDYQQSDDKALKTAIHETSHALSAHIIGRTPRMFSEGMAEFYEDMIVKEGKVEIVFYKKELKKEPYPIMQFFDSQQWSSLNVQHLYYSSWAWIAFMYGDNKRLESLVSFMKNEQINPCSAFSAGESYKIFQEEYSNFETDFYHWQKSMNND
;
A
#
# COMPACT_ATOMS: atom_id res chain seq x y z
N LYS A 1 3.55 20.22 -7.42
CA LYS A 1 3.98 20.04 -6.03
C LYS A 1 2.76 19.67 -5.22
N VAL A 2 2.75 18.50 -4.60
CA VAL A 2 1.61 17.99 -3.80
C VAL A 2 1.68 18.55 -2.37
N SER A 3 2.89 18.59 -1.80
CA SER A 3 3.17 19.18 -0.48
C SER A 3 4.58 19.80 -0.48
N ASP A 4 5.02 20.32 0.67
CA ASP A 4 6.38 20.91 0.78
C ASP A 4 7.48 19.89 0.55
N TYR A 5 7.21 18.61 0.80
CA TYR A 5 8.18 17.52 0.70
C TYR A 5 7.87 16.55 -0.43
N LEU A 6 6.71 16.66 -1.11
CA LEU A 6 6.29 15.71 -2.14
C LEU A 6 6.04 16.41 -3.47
N LYS A 7 6.78 15.97 -4.49
CA LYS A 7 6.55 16.29 -5.88
C LYS A 7 6.06 15.04 -6.61
N LEU A 8 4.91 15.15 -7.25
CA LEU A 8 4.36 14.15 -8.15
C LEU A 8 4.54 14.63 -9.59
N ASN A 9 5.18 13.82 -10.42
CA ASN A 9 5.25 14.01 -11.86
C ASN A 9 4.32 12.97 -12.49
N VAL A 10 3.30 13.44 -13.21
CA VAL A 10 2.35 12.56 -13.89
C VAL A 10 2.57 12.68 -15.39
N TYR A 11 2.74 11.56 -16.05
CA TYR A 11 2.89 11.42 -17.50
C TYR A 11 1.67 10.63 -18.00
N ALA A 12 0.75 11.33 -18.64
CA ALA A 12 -0.47 10.75 -19.19
C ALA A 12 -0.83 11.42 -20.50
N VAL A 13 -1.40 10.68 -21.43
CA VAL A 13 -1.89 11.23 -22.71
C VAL A 13 -3.14 12.08 -22.50
N GLN A 14 -4.02 11.61 -21.61
CA GLN A 14 -5.25 12.32 -21.27
C GLN A 14 -5.64 12.02 -19.82
N MET A 15 -6.05 13.04 -19.10
CA MET A 15 -6.63 12.93 -17.75
C MET A 15 -7.89 13.79 -17.67
N THR A 16 -8.91 13.31 -16.98
CA THR A 16 -10.07 14.14 -16.64
C THR A 16 -9.72 15.08 -15.48
N THR A 17 -10.40 16.22 -15.39
CA THR A 17 -10.24 17.13 -14.26
C THR A 17 -10.62 16.46 -12.93
N TYR A 18 -11.58 15.53 -12.98
CA TYR A 18 -11.96 14.72 -11.82
C TYR A 18 -10.80 13.84 -11.36
N PHE A 19 -10.21 13.06 -12.28
CA PHE A 19 -9.08 12.19 -11.98
C PHE A 19 -7.90 12.96 -11.38
N GLU A 20 -7.50 14.06 -12.00
CA GLU A 20 -6.38 14.89 -11.54
C GLU A 20 -6.61 15.40 -10.11
N LYS A 21 -7.80 15.95 -9.83
CA LYS A 21 -8.16 16.47 -8.51
C LYS A 21 -8.14 15.38 -7.45
N GLU A 22 -8.81 14.25 -7.70
CA GLU A 22 -8.88 13.14 -6.76
C GLU A 22 -7.51 12.54 -6.49
N LEU A 23 -6.69 12.37 -7.53
CA LEU A 23 -5.32 11.87 -7.41
C LEU A 23 -4.48 12.75 -6.47
N ILE A 24 -4.49 14.06 -6.69
CA ILE A 24 -3.72 15.00 -5.88
C ILE A 24 -4.18 14.98 -4.41
N GLU A 25 -5.48 15.01 -4.15
CA GLU A 25 -6.01 15.03 -2.77
C GLU A 25 -5.69 13.73 -2.02
N ARG A 26 -5.86 12.57 -2.67
CA ARG A 26 -5.56 11.27 -2.04
C ARG A 26 -4.07 11.09 -1.79
N ILE A 27 -3.20 11.44 -2.75
CA ILE A 27 -1.74 11.35 -2.57
C ILE A 27 -1.25 12.32 -1.49
N LYS A 28 -1.82 13.51 -1.42
CA LYS A 28 -1.54 14.48 -0.36
C LYS A 28 -1.90 13.92 1.01
N PHE A 29 -3.09 13.34 1.14
CA PHE A 29 -3.53 12.68 2.37
C PHE A 29 -2.60 11.53 2.74
N LEU A 30 -2.32 10.62 1.82
CA LEU A 30 -1.42 9.48 2.02
C LEU A 30 -0.04 9.93 2.55
N HIS A 31 0.53 10.97 1.96
CA HIS A 31 1.81 11.52 2.44
C HIS A 31 1.69 12.14 3.84
N GLN A 32 0.56 12.81 4.15
CA GLN A 32 0.30 13.37 5.48
C GLN A 32 0.14 12.27 6.53
N GLU A 33 -0.46 11.14 6.19
CA GLU A 33 -0.53 9.96 7.07
C GLU A 33 0.87 9.46 7.44
N TYR A 34 1.77 9.26 6.48
CA TYR A 34 3.16 8.89 6.79
C TYR A 34 3.87 9.92 7.67
N ILE A 35 3.63 11.22 7.46
CA ILE A 35 4.18 12.27 8.34
C ILE A 35 3.56 12.19 9.73
N GLY A 36 2.27 11.93 9.85
CA GLY A 36 1.58 11.73 11.12
C GLY A 36 2.15 10.57 11.92
N LEU A 37 2.35 9.43 11.25
CA LEU A 37 2.84 8.20 11.88
C LEU A 37 4.34 8.28 12.27
N LEU A 38 5.18 8.81 11.39
CA LEU A 38 6.64 8.76 11.52
C LEU A 38 7.29 10.10 11.90
N GLY A 39 6.54 11.19 11.88
CA GLY A 39 7.03 12.51 12.28
C GLY A 39 8.13 13.03 11.37
N LYS A 40 9.25 13.49 11.98
CA LYS A 40 10.34 14.13 11.24
C LYS A 40 11.04 13.22 10.24
N SER A 41 11.06 11.91 10.45
CA SER A 41 11.73 10.96 9.55
C SER A 41 11.03 10.85 8.19
N ALA A 42 9.74 11.17 8.11
CA ALA A 42 8.98 11.22 6.86
C ALA A 42 9.08 12.58 6.12
N LYS A 43 9.64 13.62 6.75
CA LYS A 43 9.77 14.96 6.18
C LYS A 43 11.06 15.09 5.35
N ARG A 44 11.10 14.43 4.21
CA ARG A 44 12.19 14.52 3.23
C ARG A 44 11.64 14.76 1.84
N GLU A 45 12.44 15.32 0.95
CA GLU A 45 12.03 15.52 -0.43
C GLU A 45 11.84 14.17 -1.13
N ILE A 46 10.64 13.97 -1.65
CA ILE A 46 10.25 12.77 -2.39
C ILE A 46 9.75 13.21 -3.77
N ASN A 47 10.25 12.56 -4.81
CA ASN A 47 9.73 12.69 -6.15
C ASN A 47 9.11 11.35 -6.53
N VAL A 48 7.84 11.33 -6.91
CA VAL A 48 7.17 10.15 -7.46
C VAL A 48 6.90 10.42 -8.93
N ASN A 49 7.26 9.48 -9.79
CA ASN A 49 6.97 9.53 -11.21
C ASN A 49 5.90 8.49 -11.52
N LEU A 50 4.76 8.94 -12.01
CA LEU A 50 3.60 8.15 -12.35
C LEU A 50 3.34 8.23 -13.85
N ILE A 51 3.37 7.09 -14.52
CA ILE A 51 3.08 6.93 -15.94
C ILE A 51 1.71 6.25 -16.04
N ILE A 52 0.77 6.90 -16.71
CA ILE A 52 -0.59 6.38 -16.89
C ILE A 52 -0.78 6.08 -18.39
N SER A 53 -0.81 4.79 -18.69
CA SER A 53 -0.99 4.30 -20.05
C SER A 53 -2.48 4.24 -20.39
N PRO A 54 -2.93 4.79 -21.53
CA PRO A 54 -4.35 4.90 -21.86
C PRO A 54 -5.01 3.55 -22.13
N GLU A 55 -4.24 2.59 -22.63
CA GLU A 55 -4.70 1.24 -22.99
C GLU A 55 -3.74 0.18 -22.43
N ILE A 56 -4.27 -1.02 -22.18
CA ILE A 56 -3.48 -2.14 -21.66
C ILE A 56 -2.30 -2.51 -22.58
N SER A 57 -2.44 -2.35 -23.88
CA SER A 57 -1.35 -2.58 -24.84
C SER A 57 -0.20 -1.61 -24.64
N ASP A 58 -0.50 -0.34 -24.37
CA ASP A 58 0.51 0.69 -24.10
C ASP A 58 1.21 0.39 -22.77
N TYR A 59 0.43 0.07 -21.73
CA TYR A 59 0.96 -0.35 -20.42
C TYR A 59 1.92 -1.55 -20.54
N LEU A 60 1.52 -2.60 -21.27
CA LEU A 60 2.36 -3.78 -21.49
C LEU A 60 3.63 -3.45 -22.29
N ASN A 61 3.54 -2.60 -23.31
CA ASN A 61 4.70 -2.15 -24.08
C ASN A 61 5.67 -1.32 -23.23
N ASP A 62 5.14 -0.39 -22.43
CA ASP A 62 5.93 0.48 -21.56
C ASP A 62 6.65 -0.32 -20.48
N THR A 63 5.99 -1.32 -19.91
CA THR A 63 6.52 -2.15 -18.83
C THR A 63 7.37 -3.33 -19.27
N ALA A 64 7.17 -3.83 -20.50
CA ALA A 64 7.92 -4.97 -21.06
C ALA A 64 9.43 -4.75 -21.08
N PHE A 65 9.87 -3.51 -21.19
CA PHE A 65 11.29 -3.16 -21.11
C PHE A 65 11.92 -3.45 -19.74
N PHE A 66 11.11 -3.43 -18.68
CA PHE A 66 11.57 -3.59 -17.30
C PHE A 66 11.28 -4.97 -16.72
N SER A 67 10.26 -5.67 -17.21
CA SER A 67 9.87 -7.00 -16.76
C SER A 67 9.04 -7.74 -17.82
N THR A 68 9.22 -9.06 -17.90
CA THR A 68 8.52 -9.94 -18.86
C THR A 68 7.28 -10.63 -18.29
N ASN A 69 6.93 -10.40 -17.01
CA ASN A 69 5.87 -11.14 -16.31
C ASN A 69 4.77 -10.20 -15.76
N LEU A 70 4.40 -9.16 -16.51
CA LEU A 70 3.44 -8.14 -16.06
C LEU A 70 2.09 -8.20 -16.79
N ASP A 71 1.87 -9.20 -17.63
CA ASP A 71 0.65 -9.41 -18.42
C ASP A 71 -0.62 -9.63 -17.59
N THR A 72 -0.48 -9.88 -16.29
CA THR A 72 -1.62 -10.01 -15.36
C THR A 72 -1.76 -8.85 -14.37
N THR A 73 -0.89 -7.82 -14.46
CA THR A 73 -0.93 -6.65 -13.56
C THR A 73 -1.57 -5.45 -14.26
N ILE A 74 -2.15 -4.57 -13.47
CA ILE A 74 -2.75 -3.30 -13.92
C ILE A 74 -1.99 -2.08 -13.39
N GLY A 75 -0.99 -2.33 -12.54
CA GLY A 75 -0.06 -1.37 -12.00
C GLY A 75 1.22 -2.04 -11.55
N VAL A 76 2.31 -1.29 -11.51
CA VAL A 76 3.59 -1.73 -10.97
C VAL A 76 4.48 -0.55 -10.60
N TYR A 77 5.13 -0.62 -9.43
CA TYR A 77 6.18 0.31 -9.03
C TYR A 77 7.56 -0.33 -9.13
N PHE A 78 8.43 0.27 -9.93
CA PHE A 78 9.83 -0.11 -10.06
C PHE A 78 10.70 0.75 -9.14
N GLY A 79 10.98 0.26 -7.94
CA GLY A 79 11.71 1.01 -6.91
C GLY A 79 13.11 1.46 -7.34
N GLY A 80 13.85 0.65 -8.09
CA GLY A 80 15.17 1.00 -8.61
C GLY A 80 15.18 2.14 -9.62
N LEU A 81 14.04 2.43 -10.25
CA LEU A 81 13.85 3.50 -11.23
C LEU A 81 13.01 4.66 -10.69
N ASN A 82 12.36 4.44 -9.55
CA ASN A 82 11.37 5.37 -8.99
C ASN A 82 10.26 5.72 -10.00
N LEU A 83 9.73 4.70 -10.67
CA LEU A 83 8.67 4.81 -11.67
C LEU A 83 7.50 3.93 -11.28
N ALA A 84 6.32 4.49 -11.27
CA ALA A 84 5.05 3.79 -11.15
C ALA A 84 4.31 3.80 -12.49
N PHE A 85 3.88 2.64 -12.96
CA PHE A 85 3.08 2.49 -14.16
C PHE A 85 1.67 2.07 -13.79
N VAL A 86 0.68 2.62 -14.48
CA VAL A 86 -0.74 2.37 -14.25
C VAL A 86 -1.44 2.19 -15.59
N ASP A 87 -2.20 1.10 -15.74
CA ASP A 87 -3.18 0.95 -16.79
C ASP A 87 -4.44 1.74 -16.43
N TYR A 88 -4.87 2.65 -17.30
CA TYR A 88 -6.05 3.50 -17.06
C TYR A 88 -7.37 2.72 -17.04
N GLN A 89 -7.44 1.54 -17.69
CA GLN A 89 -8.59 0.64 -17.71
C GLN A 89 -9.91 1.31 -18.17
N GLN A 90 -9.82 2.41 -18.91
CA GLN A 90 -10.97 3.22 -19.38
C GLN A 90 -11.91 3.63 -18.22
N SER A 91 -11.37 3.82 -17.01
CA SER A 91 -12.13 4.16 -15.81
C SER A 91 -11.27 4.97 -14.84
N ASP A 92 -11.70 6.21 -14.58
CA ASP A 92 -11.06 7.09 -13.58
C ASP A 92 -10.96 6.40 -12.21
N ASP A 93 -12.01 5.77 -11.73
CA ASP A 93 -12.03 5.16 -10.39
C ASP A 93 -11.06 3.99 -10.27
N LYS A 94 -10.96 3.13 -11.30
CA LYS A 94 -10.01 2.02 -11.30
C LYS A 94 -8.58 2.51 -11.38
N ALA A 95 -8.32 3.45 -12.30
CA ALA A 95 -6.99 4.05 -12.46
C ALA A 95 -6.56 4.80 -11.20
N LEU A 96 -7.49 5.50 -10.52
CA LEU A 96 -7.22 6.15 -9.23
C LEU A 96 -6.79 5.15 -8.16
N LYS A 97 -7.52 4.05 -8.00
CA LYS A 97 -7.15 3.00 -7.05
C LYS A 97 -5.74 2.49 -7.33
N THR A 98 -5.47 2.08 -8.56
CA THR A 98 -4.16 1.59 -8.96
C THR A 98 -3.07 2.64 -8.77
N ALA A 99 -3.33 3.91 -9.12
CA ALA A 99 -2.36 4.99 -8.94
C ALA A 99 -2.03 5.25 -7.46
N ILE A 100 -3.01 5.16 -6.57
CA ILE A 100 -2.80 5.26 -5.12
C ILE A 100 -2.01 4.06 -4.60
N HIS A 101 -2.36 2.85 -5.04
CA HIS A 101 -1.64 1.62 -4.71
C HIS A 101 -0.14 1.74 -5.04
N GLU A 102 0.21 2.08 -6.29
CA GLU A 102 1.60 2.22 -6.73
C GLU A 102 2.31 3.41 -6.08
N THR A 103 1.60 4.49 -5.80
CA THR A 103 2.16 5.64 -5.06
C THR A 103 2.43 5.28 -3.60
N SER A 104 1.61 4.40 -2.99
CA SER A 104 1.87 3.88 -1.64
C SER A 104 3.19 3.12 -1.59
N HIS A 105 3.47 2.26 -2.57
CA HIS A 105 4.76 1.60 -2.70
C HIS A 105 5.92 2.61 -2.82
N ALA A 106 5.76 3.63 -3.66
CA ALA A 106 6.78 4.67 -3.83
C ALA A 106 7.05 5.42 -2.53
N LEU A 107 6.01 5.86 -1.82
CA LEU A 107 6.15 6.57 -0.54
C LEU A 107 6.78 5.67 0.53
N SER A 108 6.33 4.43 0.65
CA SER A 108 6.90 3.46 1.58
C SER A 108 8.39 3.24 1.31
N ALA A 109 8.78 3.00 0.07
CA ALA A 109 10.17 2.81 -0.32
C ALA A 109 11.05 4.02 0.00
N HIS A 110 10.53 5.23 -0.22
CA HIS A 110 11.27 6.46 0.08
C HIS A 110 11.33 6.80 1.57
N ILE A 111 10.26 6.56 2.32
CA ILE A 111 10.14 6.98 3.72
C ILE A 111 10.69 5.92 4.66
N ILE A 112 10.41 4.66 4.41
CA ILE A 112 10.79 3.55 5.29
C ILE A 112 12.01 2.82 4.71
N GLY A 113 12.00 2.50 3.43
CA GLY A 113 12.97 1.67 2.75
C GLY A 113 12.33 0.39 2.23
N ARG A 114 13.12 -0.69 2.17
CA ARG A 114 12.57 -2.03 1.87
C ARG A 114 11.76 -2.52 3.05
N THR A 115 10.57 -3.05 2.75
CA THR A 115 9.66 -3.60 3.75
C THR A 115 9.23 -5.02 3.31
N PRO A 116 8.80 -5.88 4.25
CA PRO A 116 8.23 -7.17 3.91
C PRO A 116 7.04 -7.01 2.96
N ARG A 117 6.87 -7.96 2.04
CA ARG A 117 5.82 -7.88 1.02
C ARG A 117 4.43 -7.71 1.63
N MET A 118 4.12 -8.44 2.71
CA MET A 118 2.85 -8.33 3.42
C MET A 118 2.56 -6.90 3.91
N PHE A 119 3.57 -6.19 4.38
CA PHE A 119 3.42 -4.81 4.83
C PHE A 119 3.25 -3.88 3.62
N SER A 120 4.11 -3.99 2.61
CA SER A 120 4.06 -3.17 1.41
C SER A 120 2.71 -3.28 0.69
N GLU A 121 2.27 -4.50 0.41
CA GLU A 121 0.98 -4.74 -0.25
C GLU A 121 -0.20 -4.39 0.67
N GLY A 122 -0.09 -4.71 1.96
CA GLY A 122 -1.15 -4.37 2.92
C GLY A 122 -1.40 -2.88 3.05
N MET A 123 -0.35 -2.07 3.09
CA MET A 123 -0.46 -0.60 3.10
C MET A 123 -1.03 -0.07 1.79
N ALA A 124 -0.59 -0.60 0.65
CA ALA A 124 -1.08 -0.20 -0.66
C ALA A 124 -2.58 -0.52 -0.82
N GLU A 125 -2.99 -1.74 -0.52
CA GLU A 125 -4.39 -2.19 -0.51
C GLU A 125 -5.27 -1.41 0.49
N PHE A 126 -4.70 -1.01 1.63
CA PHE A 126 -5.43 -0.25 2.65
C PHE A 126 -5.74 1.17 2.19
N TYR A 127 -4.81 1.80 1.50
CA TYR A 127 -4.99 3.19 1.04
C TYR A 127 -5.66 3.31 -0.33
N GLU A 128 -5.64 2.28 -1.20
CA GLU A 128 -6.25 2.38 -2.53
C GLU A 128 -7.75 2.64 -2.50
N ASP A 129 -8.45 2.17 -1.44
CA ASP A 129 -9.89 2.31 -1.25
C ASP A 129 -10.31 3.64 -0.57
N MET A 130 -9.37 4.57 -0.35
CA MET A 130 -9.72 5.91 0.14
C MET A 130 -10.75 6.60 -0.75
N ILE A 131 -11.66 7.32 -0.13
CA ILE A 131 -12.68 8.13 -0.83
C ILE A 131 -12.59 9.59 -0.43
N VAL A 132 -12.99 10.49 -1.32
CA VAL A 132 -13.10 11.91 -1.02
C VAL A 132 -14.57 12.28 -0.83
N LYS A 133 -14.94 12.68 0.38
CA LYS A 133 -16.27 13.18 0.71
C LYS A 133 -16.18 14.61 1.21
N GLU A 134 -16.94 15.52 0.59
CA GLU A 134 -16.99 16.93 0.99
C GLU A 134 -15.60 17.60 1.11
N GLY A 135 -14.66 17.19 0.25
CA GLY A 135 -13.28 17.68 0.25
C GLY A 135 -12.38 17.12 1.36
N LYS A 136 -12.83 16.07 2.05
CA LYS A 136 -12.04 15.32 3.04
C LYS A 136 -11.81 13.91 2.55
N VAL A 137 -10.59 13.42 2.72
CA VAL A 137 -10.26 12.02 2.44
C VAL A 137 -10.62 11.17 3.66
N GLU A 138 -11.32 10.08 3.42
CA GLU A 138 -11.70 9.10 4.42
C GLU A 138 -11.13 7.72 4.04
N ILE A 139 -10.60 7.00 5.03
CA ILE A 139 -10.18 5.60 4.86
C ILE A 139 -11.40 4.71 5.01
N VAL A 140 -11.53 3.74 4.11
CA VAL A 140 -12.61 2.75 4.14
C VAL A 140 -12.11 1.48 4.80
N PHE A 141 -12.65 1.17 5.98
CA PHE A 141 -12.30 -0.04 6.75
C PHE A 141 -13.11 -1.29 6.37
N TYR A 142 -13.79 -1.27 5.24
CA TYR A 142 -14.61 -2.39 4.80
C TYR A 142 -14.20 -2.84 3.40
N LYS A 143 -13.88 -4.14 3.27
CA LYS A 143 -13.79 -4.84 1.98
C LYS A 143 -14.80 -5.98 1.95
N LYS A 144 -15.41 -6.21 0.79
CA LYS A 144 -16.37 -7.31 0.57
C LYS A 144 -15.76 -8.68 0.91
N GLU A 145 -14.46 -8.81 0.77
CA GLU A 145 -13.66 -9.99 1.07
C GLU A 145 -13.57 -10.31 2.56
N LEU A 146 -13.97 -9.40 3.46
CA LEU A 146 -14.02 -9.65 4.91
C LEU A 146 -14.75 -10.93 5.31
N LYS A 147 -15.65 -11.43 4.46
CA LYS A 147 -16.32 -12.73 4.63
C LYS A 147 -15.39 -13.94 4.47
N LYS A 148 -14.17 -13.75 3.99
CA LYS A 148 -13.16 -14.82 3.89
C LYS A 148 -12.25 -14.76 5.12
N GLU A 149 -11.88 -15.93 5.65
CA GLU A 149 -10.83 -15.96 6.66
C GLU A 149 -9.47 -15.60 6.00
N PRO A 150 -8.67 -14.71 6.61
CA PRO A 150 -7.32 -14.44 6.11
C PRO A 150 -6.44 -15.68 6.26
N TYR A 151 -5.37 -15.76 5.49
CA TYR A 151 -4.35 -16.78 5.71
C TYR A 151 -3.77 -16.68 7.12
N PRO A 152 -3.26 -17.80 7.69
CA PRO A 152 -2.46 -17.75 8.91
C PRO A 152 -1.32 -16.74 8.80
N ILE A 153 -1.08 -15.97 9.87
CA ILE A 153 -0.15 -14.81 9.85
C ILE A 153 1.21 -15.19 9.27
N MET A 154 1.80 -16.30 9.68
CA MET A 154 3.10 -16.73 9.17
C MET A 154 3.10 -17.05 7.67
N GLN A 155 1.96 -17.40 7.08
CA GLN A 155 1.88 -17.67 5.64
C GLN A 155 1.93 -16.39 4.81
N PHE A 156 1.22 -15.34 5.19
CA PHE A 156 1.27 -14.09 4.42
C PHE A 156 2.44 -13.19 4.84
N PHE A 157 3.03 -13.39 6.01
CA PHE A 157 4.29 -12.73 6.40
C PHE A 157 5.48 -13.27 5.60
N ASP A 158 5.48 -14.56 5.25
CA ASP A 158 6.57 -15.18 4.51
C ASP A 158 6.47 -14.93 3.00
N SER A 159 7.24 -13.97 2.51
CA SER A 159 7.27 -13.59 1.09
C SER A 159 7.61 -14.78 0.15
N GLN A 160 8.28 -15.82 0.64
CA GLN A 160 8.62 -17.00 -0.17
C GLN A 160 7.39 -17.85 -0.47
N GLN A 161 6.38 -17.84 0.41
CA GLN A 161 5.15 -18.58 0.21
C GLN A 161 4.20 -17.93 -0.80
N TRP A 162 4.42 -16.67 -1.13
CA TRP A 162 3.53 -15.91 -2.03
C TRP A 162 3.42 -16.49 -3.44
N SER A 163 4.45 -17.16 -3.93
CA SER A 163 4.44 -17.83 -5.24
C SER A 163 3.58 -19.11 -5.27
N SER A 164 3.29 -19.71 -4.11
CA SER A 164 2.54 -20.96 -3.98
C SER A 164 1.10 -20.79 -3.53
N LEU A 165 0.69 -19.58 -3.13
CA LEU A 165 -0.63 -19.27 -2.60
C LEU A 165 -1.41 -18.37 -3.56
N ASN A 166 -2.73 -18.24 -3.32
CA ASN A 166 -3.55 -17.32 -4.10
C ASN A 166 -3.18 -15.87 -3.78
N VAL A 167 -2.64 -15.16 -4.75
CA VAL A 167 -2.11 -13.80 -4.57
C VAL A 167 -3.19 -12.79 -4.14
N GLN A 168 -4.40 -12.89 -4.68
CA GLN A 168 -5.50 -11.98 -4.28
C GLN A 168 -5.91 -12.20 -2.82
N HIS A 169 -5.86 -13.46 -2.37
CA HIS A 169 -6.13 -13.76 -0.96
C HIS A 169 -4.99 -13.32 -0.04
N LEU A 170 -3.74 -13.32 -0.52
CA LEU A 170 -2.59 -12.75 0.20
C LEU A 170 -2.73 -11.23 0.34
N TYR A 171 -3.11 -10.53 -0.73
CA TYR A 171 -3.41 -9.09 -0.69
C TYR A 171 -4.51 -8.78 0.32
N TYR A 172 -5.62 -9.51 0.26
CA TYR A 172 -6.69 -9.38 1.25
C TYR A 172 -6.19 -9.63 2.68
N SER A 173 -5.41 -10.69 2.93
CA SER A 173 -4.88 -11.00 4.26
C SER A 173 -3.96 -9.89 4.79
N SER A 174 -3.14 -9.32 3.91
CA SER A 174 -2.26 -8.20 4.22
C SER A 174 -3.04 -6.91 4.50
N TRP A 175 -4.06 -6.61 3.68
CA TRP A 175 -5.00 -5.51 3.93
C TRP A 175 -5.70 -5.66 5.29
N ALA A 176 -6.25 -6.84 5.58
CA ALA A 176 -6.98 -7.11 6.82
C ALA A 176 -6.08 -6.90 8.04
N TRP A 177 -4.81 -7.31 7.94
CA TRP A 177 -3.81 -7.07 8.97
C TRP A 177 -3.58 -5.57 9.20
N ILE A 178 -3.35 -4.79 8.15
CA ILE A 178 -3.16 -3.33 8.26
C ILE A 178 -4.42 -2.65 8.82
N ALA A 179 -5.61 -3.02 8.33
CA ALA A 179 -6.88 -2.48 8.84
C ALA A 179 -7.07 -2.78 10.34
N PHE A 180 -6.72 -4.00 10.79
CA PHE A 180 -6.71 -4.36 12.20
C PHE A 180 -5.76 -3.48 13.01
N MET A 181 -4.54 -3.27 12.52
CA MET A 181 -3.55 -2.43 13.21
C MET A 181 -3.98 -0.96 13.30
N TYR A 182 -4.61 -0.43 12.27
CA TYR A 182 -5.15 0.95 12.26
C TYR A 182 -6.41 1.13 13.12
N GLY A 183 -7.15 0.08 13.39
CA GLY A 183 -8.42 0.15 14.11
C GLY A 183 -8.33 0.45 15.60
N ASP A 184 -7.13 0.56 16.18
CA ASP A 184 -6.92 0.84 17.61
C ASP A 184 -5.58 1.52 17.85
N ASN A 185 -5.53 2.49 18.76
CA ASN A 185 -4.33 3.30 19.00
C ASN A 185 -3.12 2.47 19.45
N LYS A 186 -3.32 1.48 20.33
CA LYS A 186 -2.21 0.63 20.81
C LYS A 186 -1.64 -0.24 19.70
N ARG A 187 -2.51 -0.78 18.85
CA ARG A 187 -2.10 -1.56 17.68
C ARG A 187 -1.37 -0.67 16.66
N LEU A 188 -1.87 0.54 16.45
CA LEU A 188 -1.23 1.52 15.58
C LEU A 188 0.17 1.90 16.07
N GLU A 189 0.36 2.05 17.38
CA GLU A 189 1.69 2.26 17.99
C GLU A 189 2.65 1.11 17.67
N SER A 190 2.18 -0.14 17.73
CA SER A 190 2.98 -1.32 17.36
C SER A 190 3.35 -1.31 15.86
N LEU A 191 2.41 -0.92 14.98
CA LEU A 191 2.69 -0.75 13.55
C LEU A 191 3.73 0.36 13.31
N VAL A 192 3.62 1.48 14.00
CA VAL A 192 4.58 2.59 13.93
C VAL A 192 5.95 2.16 14.44
N SER A 193 6.01 1.37 15.52
CA SER A 193 7.26 0.80 16.03
C SER A 193 7.91 -0.11 14.97
N PHE A 194 7.14 -0.99 14.34
CA PHE A 194 7.60 -1.81 13.24
C PHE A 194 8.19 -0.96 12.09
N MET A 195 7.48 0.07 11.63
CA MET A 195 7.95 0.97 10.57
C MET A 195 9.26 1.67 10.93
N LYS A 196 9.42 2.12 12.18
CA LYS A 196 10.64 2.76 12.67
C LYS A 196 11.81 1.77 12.73
N ASN A 197 11.57 0.53 13.08
CA ASN A 197 12.59 -0.51 13.08
C ASN A 197 13.07 -0.82 11.65
N GLU A 198 12.16 -0.89 10.67
CA GLU A 198 12.54 -1.03 9.24
C GLU A 198 13.40 0.16 8.76
N GLN A 199 13.14 1.37 9.21
CA GLN A 199 13.94 2.55 8.86
C GLN A 199 15.41 2.46 9.32
N ILE A 200 15.74 1.61 10.30
CA ILE A 200 17.12 1.45 10.80
C ILE A 200 18.01 0.80 9.73
N ASN A 201 17.45 -0.15 8.95
CA ASN A 201 18.15 -0.80 7.84
C ASN A 201 17.33 -0.76 6.55
N PRO A 202 17.22 0.40 5.88
CA PRO A 202 16.30 0.63 4.77
C PRO A 202 16.63 -0.19 3.50
N CYS A 203 17.76 -0.88 3.46
CA CYS A 203 18.16 -1.73 2.34
C CYS A 203 17.75 -3.19 2.49
N SER A 204 17.24 -3.60 3.64
CA SER A 204 16.88 -4.98 3.95
C SER A 204 15.53 -5.04 4.67
N ALA A 205 14.57 -5.72 4.09
CA ALA A 205 13.29 -5.99 4.76
C ALA A 205 13.45 -7.09 5.83
N PHE A 206 12.68 -7.00 6.89
CA PHE A 206 12.59 -8.05 7.89
C PHE A 206 12.07 -9.37 7.28
N SER A 207 12.60 -10.48 7.77
CA SER A 207 12.03 -11.80 7.53
C SER A 207 10.67 -11.94 8.23
N ALA A 208 9.90 -12.96 7.86
CA ALA A 208 8.64 -13.30 8.53
C ALA A 208 8.81 -13.48 10.04
N GLY A 209 9.87 -14.18 10.46
CA GLY A 209 10.17 -14.43 11.87
C GLY A 209 10.54 -13.16 12.65
N GLU A 210 11.31 -12.26 12.06
CA GLU A 210 11.65 -10.97 12.66
C GLU A 210 10.41 -10.08 12.79
N SER A 211 9.60 -9.99 11.74
CA SER A 211 8.33 -9.24 11.75
C SER A 211 7.38 -9.78 12.84
N TYR A 212 7.20 -11.08 12.89
CA TYR A 212 6.37 -11.74 13.90
C TYR A 212 6.85 -11.45 15.32
N LYS A 213 8.16 -11.55 15.56
CA LYS A 213 8.77 -11.30 16.86
C LYS A 213 8.55 -9.85 17.32
N ILE A 214 8.71 -8.87 16.43
CA ILE A 214 8.48 -7.46 16.76
C ILE A 214 7.03 -7.24 17.22
N PHE A 215 6.06 -7.75 16.45
CA PHE A 215 4.65 -7.62 16.85
C PHE A 215 4.34 -8.36 18.13
N GLN A 216 4.92 -9.54 18.36
CA GLN A 216 4.71 -10.31 19.58
C GLN A 216 5.28 -9.62 20.83
N GLU A 217 6.42 -8.97 20.72
CA GLU A 217 7.04 -8.20 21.80
C GLU A 217 6.24 -6.96 22.16
N GLU A 218 5.72 -6.25 21.16
CA GLU A 218 4.93 -5.02 21.35
C GLU A 218 3.47 -5.32 21.77
N TYR A 219 2.91 -6.45 21.29
CA TYR A 219 1.52 -6.82 21.52
C TYR A 219 1.34 -8.35 21.56
N SER A 220 1.56 -8.97 22.71
CA SER A 220 1.65 -10.43 22.87
C SER A 220 0.45 -11.24 22.35
N ASN A 221 -0.77 -10.67 22.38
CA ASN A 221 -2.00 -11.35 21.93
C ASN A 221 -2.41 -11.01 20.50
N PHE A 222 -1.53 -10.36 19.72
CA PHE A 222 -1.87 -9.78 18.42
C PHE A 222 -2.53 -10.77 17.45
N GLU A 223 -2.06 -12.01 17.41
CA GLU A 223 -2.59 -13.03 16.51
C GLU A 223 -4.02 -13.45 16.88
N THR A 224 -4.25 -13.73 18.16
CA THR A 224 -5.59 -14.10 18.67
C THR A 224 -6.58 -12.97 18.45
N ASP A 225 -6.19 -11.74 18.76
CA ASP A 225 -7.05 -10.57 18.64
C ASP A 225 -7.32 -10.21 17.16
N PHE A 226 -6.38 -10.46 16.27
CA PHE A 226 -6.58 -10.30 14.83
C PHE A 226 -7.69 -11.22 14.31
N TYR A 227 -7.67 -12.51 14.66
CA TYR A 227 -8.71 -13.42 14.24
C TYR A 227 -10.07 -13.14 14.91
N HIS A 228 -10.09 -12.66 16.15
CA HIS A 228 -11.32 -12.23 16.81
C HIS A 228 -11.91 -10.98 16.13
N TRP A 229 -11.07 -10.00 15.80
CA TRP A 229 -11.47 -8.80 15.04
C TRP A 229 -12.07 -9.17 13.68
N GLN A 230 -11.40 -10.03 12.93
CA GLN A 230 -11.86 -10.46 11.62
C GLN A 230 -13.24 -11.17 11.71
N LYS A 231 -13.44 -12.02 12.71
CA LYS A 231 -14.73 -12.67 12.93
C LYS A 231 -15.84 -11.69 13.33
N SER A 232 -15.52 -10.65 14.11
CA SER A 232 -16.51 -9.63 14.47
C SER A 232 -16.99 -8.83 13.27
N MET A 233 -16.09 -8.51 12.34
CA MET A 233 -16.42 -7.78 11.11
C MET A 233 -17.28 -8.57 10.12
N ASN A 234 -17.39 -9.89 10.30
CA ASN A 234 -18.25 -10.75 9.48
C ASN A 234 -19.71 -10.81 9.96
N ASN A 235 -19.98 -10.34 11.18
CA ASN A 235 -21.30 -10.43 11.79
C ASN A 235 -22.14 -9.15 11.65
N ASP A 236 -21.53 -8.09 11.13
CA ASP A 236 -22.18 -6.81 10.80
C ASP A 236 -22.47 -6.71 9.29
#